data_d00010712c86b06fae6d1af2b716bc34
#
_entry.id   d00010712c86b06fae6d1af2b716bc34
#
_cell.length_a   1.000
_cell.length_b   1.000
_cell.length_c   1.000
_cell.angle_alpha   90.00
_cell.angle_beta   90.00
_cell.angle_gamma   90.00
#
_symmetry.space_group_name_H-M   'P 1'
#
loop_
_entity.id
_entity.type
_entity.pdbx_description
1 polymer ?
#
loop_
_entity_poly.entity_id
_entity_poly.type
_entity_poly.pdbx_seq_one_letter_code
_entity_poly.pdbx_strand_id
1 'polypeptide(L)'
;LKINPYEGVIKVFGKDLKKIKKKELYRTMGIVFQNPANQFITQNVLDEVKQSIRLWNNKLSDEEVNNEALKRLDEYGLLRYKRYSPYMLSQGQQRRLAVLSVLAGEQKILLLDEPTYGQDYRSTCAIMSLLEDKIKTKGLSVILITHDEELAKSYADKRYVVRGNGVYEA
;
A
#
# COMPACT_ATOMS: atom_id res chain seq x y z
N LEU A 1 -11.88 3.11 -10.04
CA LEU A 1 -12.02 1.66 -10.06
C LEU A 1 -13.43 1.33 -10.53
N LYS A 2 -13.60 0.85 -11.78
CA LYS A 2 -14.79 0.11 -12.15
C LYS A 2 -14.70 -1.21 -11.41
N ILE A 3 -15.55 -1.40 -10.43
CA ILE A 3 -15.73 -2.71 -9.81
C ILE A 3 -16.35 -3.57 -10.91
N ASN A 4 -15.61 -4.56 -11.39
CA ASN A 4 -16.17 -5.53 -12.33
C ASN A 4 -17.39 -6.18 -11.69
N PRO A 5 -18.43 -6.49 -12.48
CA PRO A 5 -19.58 -7.21 -11.96
C PRO A 5 -19.10 -8.52 -11.35
N TYR A 6 -19.62 -8.84 -10.17
CA TYR A 6 -19.36 -10.10 -9.49
C TYR A 6 -20.65 -10.65 -8.90
N GLU A 7 -20.72 -11.95 -8.78
CA GLU A 7 -21.78 -12.66 -8.06
C GLU A 7 -21.41 -12.91 -6.61
N GLY A 8 -22.41 -13.04 -5.75
CA GLY A 8 -22.20 -13.23 -4.33
C GLY A 8 -22.10 -11.94 -3.52
N VAL A 9 -21.59 -12.05 -2.30
CA VAL A 9 -21.51 -10.97 -1.30
C VAL A 9 -20.06 -10.82 -0.81
N ILE A 10 -19.54 -9.60 -0.91
CA ILE A 10 -18.26 -9.20 -0.30
C ILE A 10 -18.59 -8.20 0.81
N LYS A 11 -18.11 -8.46 2.03
CA LYS A 11 -18.28 -7.57 3.17
C LYS A 11 -16.95 -6.95 3.60
N VAL A 12 -16.95 -5.66 3.86
CA VAL A 12 -15.83 -4.92 4.44
C VAL A 12 -16.30 -4.34 5.77
N PHE A 13 -15.70 -4.77 6.87
CA PHE A 13 -16.14 -4.47 8.23
C PHE A 13 -17.65 -4.68 8.43
N GLY A 14 -18.17 -5.83 7.97
CA GLY A 14 -19.57 -6.21 8.08
C GLY A 14 -20.54 -5.53 7.10
N LYS A 15 -20.12 -4.49 6.38
CA LYS A 15 -20.93 -3.80 5.36
C LYS A 15 -20.72 -4.42 3.98
N ASP A 16 -21.82 -4.65 3.26
CA ASP A 16 -21.78 -5.09 1.86
C ASP A 16 -21.03 -4.06 0.99
N LEU A 17 -20.02 -4.52 0.24
CA LEU A 17 -19.20 -3.69 -0.63
C LEU A 17 -20.05 -2.88 -1.64
N LYS A 18 -21.14 -3.45 -2.14
CA LYS A 18 -22.09 -2.77 -3.06
C LYS A 18 -22.77 -1.55 -2.42
N LYS A 19 -22.86 -1.54 -1.08
CA LYS A 19 -23.51 -0.46 -0.30
C LYS A 19 -22.52 0.58 0.23
N ILE A 20 -21.22 0.34 0.12
CA ILE A 20 -20.20 1.27 0.60
C ILE A 20 -19.99 2.38 -0.44
N LYS A 21 -20.03 3.64 -0.01
CA LYS A 21 -19.73 4.78 -0.88
C LYS A 21 -18.25 4.75 -1.29
N LYS A 22 -17.94 5.08 -2.54
CA LYS A 22 -16.55 5.08 -3.06
C LYS A 22 -15.58 5.84 -2.15
N LYS A 23 -15.96 7.01 -1.65
CA LYS A 23 -15.12 7.82 -0.75
C LYS A 23 -14.83 7.10 0.58
N GLU A 24 -15.81 6.39 1.15
CA GLU A 24 -15.63 5.57 2.36
C GLU A 24 -14.70 4.39 2.07
N LEU A 25 -14.89 3.72 0.94
CA LEU A 25 -14.06 2.59 0.53
C LEU A 25 -12.58 3.01 0.39
N TYR A 26 -12.29 4.10 -0.31
CA TYR A 26 -10.91 4.59 -0.48
C TYR A 26 -10.26 5.05 0.83
N ARG A 27 -11.05 5.49 1.79
CA ARG A 27 -10.56 5.79 3.14
C ARG A 27 -10.30 4.54 3.98
N THR A 28 -10.94 3.44 3.65
CA THR A 28 -10.83 2.18 4.39
C THR A 28 -9.74 1.29 3.82
N MET A 29 -9.62 1.26 2.51
CA MET A 29 -8.76 0.32 1.77
C MET A 29 -7.80 1.07 0.86
N GLY A 30 -6.55 0.64 0.88
CA GLY A 30 -5.52 1.03 -0.08
C GLY A 30 -5.11 -0.15 -0.96
N ILE A 31 -4.59 0.15 -2.14
CA ILE A 31 -4.03 -0.86 -3.04
C ILE A 31 -2.67 -0.40 -3.53
N VAL A 32 -1.71 -1.31 -3.52
CA VAL A 32 -0.41 -1.14 -4.15
C VAL A 32 -0.34 -2.10 -5.34
N PHE A 33 -0.17 -1.54 -6.53
CA PHE A 33 -0.14 -2.31 -7.77
C PHE A 33 1.20 -3.05 -7.95
N GLN A 34 1.17 -4.14 -8.69
CA GLN A 34 2.35 -4.88 -9.10
C GLN A 34 3.41 -3.99 -9.77
N ASN A 35 3.01 -3.09 -10.65
CA ASN A 35 3.89 -2.05 -11.16
C ASN A 35 3.65 -0.72 -10.41
N PRO A 36 4.57 -0.31 -9.51
CA PRO A 36 4.39 0.88 -8.69
C PRO A 36 4.34 2.17 -9.50
N ALA A 37 4.96 2.20 -10.70
CA ALA A 37 4.95 3.39 -11.55
C ALA A 37 3.54 3.78 -12.02
N ASN A 38 2.59 2.83 -12.05
CA ASN A 38 1.21 3.10 -12.48
C ASN A 38 0.39 3.91 -11.46
N GLN A 39 0.92 4.14 -10.25
CA GLN A 39 0.19 4.86 -9.21
C GLN A 39 0.75 6.25 -8.90
N PHE A 40 1.93 6.62 -9.42
CA PHE A 40 2.51 7.93 -9.21
C PHE A 40 1.82 8.98 -10.07
N ILE A 41 1.45 10.09 -9.44
CA ILE A 41 0.69 11.18 -10.08
C ILE A 41 1.43 12.51 -10.06
N THR A 42 2.54 12.62 -9.32
CA THR A 42 3.32 13.85 -9.19
C THR A 42 4.68 13.75 -9.86
N GLN A 43 5.34 14.90 -10.03
CA GLN A 43 6.63 14.98 -10.71
C GLN A 43 7.83 14.69 -9.80
N ASN A 44 7.64 14.74 -8.48
CA ASN A 44 8.71 14.44 -7.53
C ASN A 44 8.21 13.67 -6.31
N VAL A 45 9.15 12.99 -5.68
CA VAL A 45 8.92 12.08 -4.54
C VAL A 45 8.27 12.79 -3.34
N LEU A 46 8.69 14.01 -3.03
CA LEU A 46 8.13 14.76 -1.91
C LEU A 46 6.66 15.13 -2.15
N ASP A 47 6.35 15.60 -3.34
CA ASP A 47 4.98 15.99 -3.68
C ASP A 47 4.04 14.78 -3.73
N GLU A 48 4.54 13.60 -4.13
CA GLU A 48 3.76 12.35 -4.08
C GLU A 48 3.27 12.06 -2.66
N VAL A 49 4.15 12.16 -1.68
CA VAL A 49 3.80 11.95 -0.27
C VAL A 49 2.92 13.08 0.27
N LYS A 50 3.23 14.34 -0.05
CA LYS A 50 2.41 15.50 0.34
C LYS A 50 0.98 15.40 -0.17
N GLN A 51 0.82 15.01 -1.45
CA GLN A 51 -0.49 14.81 -2.05
C GLN A 51 -1.29 13.74 -1.30
N SER A 52 -0.65 12.65 -0.96
CA SER A 52 -1.28 11.57 -0.21
C SER A 52 -1.72 12.02 1.18
N ILE A 53 -0.89 12.76 1.91
CA ILE A 53 -1.24 13.32 3.22
C ILE A 53 -2.45 14.26 3.10
N ARG A 54 -2.47 15.16 2.11
CA ARG A 54 -3.56 16.11 1.90
C ARG A 54 -4.91 15.46 1.58
N LEU A 55 -4.89 14.36 0.83
CA LEU A 55 -6.10 13.59 0.54
C LEU A 55 -6.78 13.04 1.80
N TRP A 56 -6.00 12.79 2.85
CA TRP A 56 -6.49 12.27 4.12
C TRP A 56 -6.81 13.35 5.13
N ASN A 57 -5.96 14.35 5.24
CA ASN A 57 -6.15 15.44 6.19
C ASN A 57 -5.94 16.80 5.50
N ASN A 58 -7.02 17.34 4.98
CA ASN A 58 -7.04 18.64 4.30
C ASN A 58 -7.04 19.85 5.25
N LYS A 59 -6.96 19.61 6.57
CA LYS A 59 -6.91 20.69 7.58
C LYS A 59 -5.48 21.08 7.96
N LEU A 60 -4.50 20.26 7.60
CA LEU A 60 -3.09 20.56 7.86
C LEU A 60 -2.63 21.75 7.02
N SER A 61 -1.85 22.63 7.63
CA SER A 61 -1.13 23.68 6.92
C SER A 61 -0.08 23.10 5.97
N ASP A 62 0.38 23.90 5.02
CA ASP A 62 1.42 23.47 4.08
C ASP A 62 2.73 23.11 4.77
N GLU A 63 3.05 23.80 5.86
CA GLU A 63 4.22 23.49 6.70
C GLU A 63 4.09 22.15 7.41
N GLU A 64 2.95 21.87 8.03
CA GLU A 64 2.68 20.59 8.69
C GLU A 64 2.72 19.42 7.70
N VAL A 65 2.11 19.59 6.53
CA VAL A 65 2.15 18.58 5.45
C VAL A 65 3.59 18.34 4.99
N ASN A 66 4.38 19.41 4.84
CA ASN A 66 5.77 19.30 4.43
C ASN A 66 6.62 18.56 5.47
N ASN A 67 6.50 18.93 6.74
CA ASN A 67 7.25 18.32 7.83
C ASN A 67 6.89 16.84 8.00
N GLU A 68 5.60 16.52 7.94
CA GLU A 68 5.13 15.12 8.00
C GLU A 68 5.62 14.31 6.80
N ALA A 69 5.61 14.88 5.58
CA ALA A 69 6.11 14.21 4.39
C ALA A 69 7.62 13.93 4.48
N LEU A 70 8.41 14.88 4.95
CA LEU A 70 9.86 14.71 5.13
C LEU A 70 10.16 13.61 6.16
N LYS A 71 9.45 13.62 7.31
CA LYS A 71 9.57 12.58 8.33
C LYS A 71 9.29 11.19 7.77
N ARG A 72 8.19 11.04 7.05
CA ARG A 72 7.82 9.75 6.44
C ARG A 72 8.80 9.31 5.37
N LEU A 73 9.31 10.23 4.56
CA LEU A 73 10.35 9.90 3.59
C LEU A 73 11.63 9.39 4.26
N ASP A 74 11.97 9.92 5.42
CA ASP A 74 13.12 9.45 6.21
C ASP A 74 12.88 8.04 6.76
N GLU A 75 11.73 7.80 7.38
CA GLU A 75 11.32 6.46 7.87
C GLU A 75 11.41 5.38 6.78
N TYR A 76 11.10 5.73 5.53
CA TYR A 76 11.14 4.80 4.38
C TYR A 76 12.48 4.81 3.62
N GLY A 77 13.50 5.55 4.11
CA GLY A 77 14.83 5.66 3.49
C GLY A 77 14.80 6.34 2.12
N LEU A 78 13.85 7.26 1.92
CA LEU A 78 13.64 7.96 0.64
C LEU A 78 13.94 9.46 0.72
N LEU A 79 14.32 10.00 1.89
CA LEU A 79 14.51 11.44 2.11
C LEU A 79 15.49 12.08 1.12
N ARG A 80 16.61 11.41 0.83
CA ARG A 80 17.62 11.89 -0.12
C ARG A 80 17.11 12.05 -1.54
N TYR A 81 16.02 11.34 -1.88
CA TYR A 81 15.42 11.35 -3.23
C TYR A 81 14.23 12.32 -3.34
N LYS A 82 13.95 13.15 -2.34
CA LYS A 82 12.77 14.00 -2.25
C LYS A 82 12.52 14.91 -3.46
N ARG A 83 13.59 15.31 -4.17
CA ARG A 83 13.53 16.16 -5.38
C ARG A 83 13.57 15.35 -6.69
N TYR A 84 13.79 14.04 -6.64
CA TYR A 84 13.84 13.21 -7.83
C TYR A 84 12.42 12.90 -8.33
N SER A 85 12.31 12.68 -9.63
CA SER A 85 11.09 12.08 -10.17
C SER A 85 10.92 10.66 -9.63
N PRO A 86 9.69 10.24 -9.27
CA PRO A 86 9.41 8.86 -8.87
C PRO A 86 9.92 7.82 -9.88
N TYR A 87 9.90 8.17 -11.17
CA TYR A 87 10.35 7.29 -12.26
C TYR A 87 11.85 7.12 -12.37
N MET A 88 12.64 7.99 -11.72
CA MET A 88 14.10 7.87 -11.64
C MET A 88 14.59 6.98 -10.49
N LEU A 89 13.69 6.55 -9.63
CA LEU A 89 13.99 5.65 -8.53
C LEU A 89 14.22 4.23 -9.03
N SER A 90 15.06 3.45 -8.31
CA SER A 90 15.13 2.01 -8.53
C SER A 90 13.79 1.34 -8.23
N GLN A 91 13.56 0.14 -8.77
CA GLN A 91 12.30 -0.58 -8.54
C GLN A 91 11.97 -0.74 -7.05
N GLY A 92 12.95 -1.10 -6.20
CA GLY A 92 12.75 -1.22 -4.76
C GLY A 92 12.40 0.11 -4.09
N GLN A 93 12.99 1.22 -4.56
CA GLN A 93 12.65 2.57 -4.07
C GLN A 93 11.26 2.99 -4.53
N GLN A 94 10.89 2.72 -5.78
CA GLN A 94 9.55 2.96 -6.29
C GLN A 94 8.51 2.18 -5.49
N ARG A 95 8.80 0.92 -5.17
CA ARG A 95 7.91 0.09 -4.36
C ARG A 95 7.70 0.66 -2.96
N ARG A 96 8.79 1.07 -2.27
CA ARG A 96 8.69 1.74 -0.97
C ARG A 96 7.91 3.05 -1.04
N LEU A 97 8.13 3.84 -2.08
CA LEU A 97 7.34 5.07 -2.30
C LEU A 97 5.86 4.76 -2.52
N ALA A 98 5.56 3.73 -3.30
CA ALA A 98 4.19 3.31 -3.56
C ALA A 98 3.46 2.86 -2.28
N VAL A 99 4.12 2.05 -1.45
CA VAL A 99 3.60 1.65 -0.13
C VAL A 99 3.43 2.87 0.77
N LEU A 100 4.44 3.75 0.85
CA LEU A 100 4.37 4.98 1.63
C LEU A 100 3.20 5.87 1.22
N SER A 101 3.03 6.10 -0.08
CA SER A 101 1.95 6.95 -0.62
C SER A 101 0.56 6.42 -0.25
N VAL A 102 0.38 5.10 -0.27
CA VAL A 102 -0.88 4.50 0.18
C VAL A 102 -1.03 4.59 1.68
N LEU A 103 0.00 4.24 2.47
CA LEU A 103 -0.04 4.25 3.93
C LEU A 103 0.06 5.65 4.55
N ALA A 104 0.27 6.70 3.74
CA ALA A 104 0.18 8.08 4.20
C ALA A 104 -1.23 8.45 4.70
N GLY A 105 -2.24 7.68 4.29
CA GLY A 105 -3.56 7.70 4.89
C GLY A 105 -3.65 6.77 6.11
N GLU A 106 -4.82 6.76 6.72
CA GLU A 106 -5.14 5.88 7.85
C GLU A 106 -5.99 4.68 7.41
N GLN A 107 -5.61 4.07 6.29
CA GLN A 107 -6.28 2.87 5.81
C GLN A 107 -6.23 1.76 6.86
N LYS A 108 -7.29 0.97 6.90
CA LYS A 108 -7.39 -0.20 7.77
C LYS A 108 -7.08 -1.50 7.03
N ILE A 109 -7.18 -1.47 5.70
CA ILE A 109 -6.89 -2.63 4.83
C ILE A 109 -5.94 -2.18 3.73
N LEU A 110 -4.89 -2.95 3.50
CA LEU A 110 -3.96 -2.78 2.40
C LEU A 110 -3.96 -4.03 1.51
N LEU A 111 -4.22 -3.83 0.24
CA LEU A 111 -4.09 -4.85 -0.78
C LEU A 111 -2.74 -4.70 -1.47
N LEU A 112 -1.94 -5.75 -1.51
CA LEU A 112 -0.63 -5.78 -2.14
C LEU A 112 -0.63 -6.84 -3.23
N ASP A 113 -0.41 -6.41 -4.46
CA ASP A 113 -0.32 -7.30 -5.61
C ASP A 113 1.14 -7.47 -5.99
N GLU A 114 1.69 -8.68 -5.71
CA GLU A 114 3.09 -9.06 -5.96
C GLU A 114 4.10 -7.99 -5.49
N PRO A 115 4.08 -7.56 -4.21
CA PRO A 115 4.85 -6.41 -3.76
C PRO A 115 6.36 -6.64 -3.75
N THR A 116 6.80 -7.89 -3.85
CA THR A 116 8.21 -8.29 -3.82
C THR A 116 8.72 -8.79 -5.15
N TYR A 117 7.86 -8.84 -6.19
CA TYR A 117 8.25 -9.31 -7.50
C TYR A 117 9.43 -8.51 -8.08
N GLY A 118 10.49 -9.21 -8.51
CA GLY A 118 11.69 -8.59 -9.07
C GLY A 118 12.54 -7.81 -8.06
N GLN A 119 12.31 -7.98 -6.76
CA GLN A 119 13.09 -7.34 -5.69
C GLN A 119 14.19 -8.28 -5.17
N ASP A 120 15.30 -7.69 -4.75
CA ASP A 120 16.29 -8.43 -3.95
C ASP A 120 15.76 -8.66 -2.51
N TYR A 121 16.40 -9.61 -1.83
CA TYR A 121 16.01 -10.00 -0.47
C TYR A 121 15.98 -8.82 0.51
N ARG A 122 16.94 -7.89 0.43
CA ARG A 122 17.00 -6.73 1.34
C ARG A 122 15.83 -5.78 1.12
N SER A 123 15.48 -5.53 -0.13
CA SER A 123 14.32 -4.70 -0.50
C SER A 123 13.01 -5.33 -0.04
N THR A 124 12.90 -6.65 -0.18
CA THR A 124 11.75 -7.43 0.34
C THR A 124 11.62 -7.29 1.84
N CYS A 125 12.69 -7.59 2.60
CA CYS A 125 12.69 -7.46 4.05
C CYS A 125 12.34 -6.04 4.52
N ALA A 126 12.87 -5.02 3.84
CA ALA A 126 12.57 -3.63 4.21
C ALA A 126 11.08 -3.28 4.05
N ILE A 127 10.43 -3.74 2.98
CA ILE A 127 8.99 -3.54 2.77
C ILE A 127 8.19 -4.31 3.83
N MET A 128 8.52 -5.57 4.07
CA MET A 128 7.79 -6.41 5.01
C MET A 128 7.90 -5.89 6.44
N SER A 129 9.10 -5.46 6.87
CA SER A 129 9.32 -4.85 8.18
C SER A 129 8.48 -3.58 8.41
N LEU A 130 8.37 -2.71 7.37
CA LEU A 130 7.51 -1.53 7.43
C LEU A 130 6.03 -1.90 7.57
N LEU A 131 5.58 -2.97 6.90
CA LEU A 131 4.21 -3.46 7.00
C LEU A 131 3.93 -4.05 8.38
N GLU A 132 4.84 -4.87 8.92
CA GLU A 132 4.72 -5.45 10.26
C GLU A 132 4.60 -4.35 11.34
N ASP A 133 5.42 -3.29 11.26
CA ASP A 133 5.29 -2.15 12.16
C ASP A 133 3.88 -1.55 12.11
N LYS A 134 3.34 -1.31 10.91
CA LYS A 134 1.97 -0.75 10.75
C LYS A 134 0.88 -1.71 11.20
N ILE A 135 1.05 -3.02 10.99
CA ILE A 135 0.14 -4.05 11.51
C ILE A 135 0.10 -3.97 13.04
N LYS A 136 1.26 -3.97 13.70
CA LYS A 136 1.38 -3.95 15.16
C LYS A 136 0.91 -2.63 15.79
N THR A 137 1.29 -1.50 15.18
CA THR A 137 1.05 -0.16 15.79
C THR A 137 -0.26 0.49 15.39
N LYS A 138 -0.81 0.16 14.21
CA LYS A 138 -2.01 0.81 13.63
C LYS A 138 -3.18 -0.15 13.44
N GLY A 139 -3.01 -1.46 13.70
CA GLY A 139 -4.03 -2.47 13.44
C GLY A 139 -4.36 -2.60 11.95
N LEU A 140 -3.35 -2.40 11.07
CA LEU A 140 -3.49 -2.57 9.63
C LEU A 140 -3.73 -4.05 9.31
N SER A 141 -4.73 -4.34 8.49
CA SER A 141 -4.92 -5.66 7.88
C SER A 141 -4.30 -5.65 6.48
N VAL A 142 -3.46 -6.63 6.18
CA VAL A 142 -2.80 -6.75 4.87
C VAL A 142 -3.31 -7.98 4.16
N ILE A 143 -3.72 -7.82 2.91
CA ILE A 143 -4.01 -8.92 1.98
C ILE A 143 -2.90 -8.90 0.93
N LEU A 144 -2.08 -9.94 0.97
CA LEU A 144 -0.93 -10.12 0.09
C LEU A 144 -1.25 -11.16 -0.98
N ILE A 145 -1.14 -10.78 -2.25
CA ILE A 145 -1.18 -11.71 -3.38
C ILE A 145 0.27 -11.94 -3.79
N THR A 146 0.70 -13.18 -3.77
CA THR A 146 2.07 -13.55 -4.17
C THR A 146 2.14 -15.01 -4.63
N HIS A 147 3.11 -15.29 -5.49
CA HIS A 147 3.48 -16.66 -5.87
C HIS A 147 4.71 -17.15 -5.08
N ASP A 148 5.28 -16.31 -4.22
CA ASP A 148 6.40 -16.65 -3.33
C ASP A 148 5.86 -17.35 -2.08
N GLU A 149 5.97 -18.69 -2.06
CA GLU A 149 5.51 -19.51 -0.94
C GLU A 149 6.31 -19.26 0.35
N GLU A 150 7.59 -18.96 0.26
CA GLU A 150 8.44 -18.71 1.44
C GLU A 150 8.04 -17.39 2.09
N LEU A 151 7.81 -16.37 1.29
CA LEU A 151 7.27 -15.10 1.76
C LEU A 151 5.92 -15.30 2.46
N ALA A 152 5.01 -16.01 1.83
CA ALA A 152 3.69 -16.29 2.38
C ALA A 152 3.77 -17.08 3.70
N LYS A 153 4.68 -18.06 3.80
CA LYS A 153 4.91 -18.85 5.03
C LYS A 153 5.50 -18.00 6.17
N SER A 154 6.38 -17.04 5.83
CA SER A 154 7.11 -16.25 6.83
C SER A 154 6.28 -15.12 7.43
N TYR A 155 5.34 -14.54 6.67
CA TYR A 155 4.68 -13.29 7.05
C TYR A 155 3.16 -13.38 7.22
N ALA A 156 2.50 -14.42 6.71
CA ALA A 156 1.04 -14.48 6.76
C ALA A 156 0.52 -15.23 7.99
N ASP A 157 -0.43 -14.63 8.71
CA ASP A 157 -1.19 -15.30 9.78
C ASP A 157 -2.15 -16.36 9.21
N LYS A 158 -2.69 -16.11 8.01
CA LYS A 158 -3.57 -17.01 7.28
C LYS A 158 -3.18 -17.06 5.81
N ARG A 159 -3.24 -18.26 5.23
CA ARG A 159 -2.88 -18.46 3.82
C ARG A 159 -4.04 -19.10 3.09
N TYR A 160 -4.21 -18.70 1.85
CA TYR A 160 -5.20 -19.24 0.94
C TYR A 160 -4.58 -19.54 -0.41
N VAL A 161 -4.93 -20.63 -1.01
CA VAL A 161 -4.48 -21.03 -2.34
C VAL A 161 -5.66 -20.97 -3.30
N VAL A 162 -5.45 -20.28 -4.42
CA VAL A 162 -6.42 -20.24 -5.53
C VAL A 162 -6.10 -21.39 -6.48
N ARG A 163 -7.04 -22.32 -6.64
CA ARG A 163 -6.92 -23.47 -7.57
C ARG A 163 -8.21 -23.61 -8.37
N GLY A 164 -8.07 -23.58 -9.71
CA GLY A 164 -9.25 -23.59 -10.58
C GLY A 164 -10.20 -22.45 -10.24
N ASN A 165 -11.43 -22.76 -9.88
CA ASN A 165 -12.47 -21.79 -9.54
C ASN A 165 -12.69 -21.63 -8.02
N GLY A 166 -11.79 -22.15 -7.20
CA GLY A 166 -11.94 -22.15 -5.74
C GLY A 166 -10.79 -21.49 -4.99
N VAL A 167 -11.08 -21.09 -3.76
CA VAL A 167 -10.11 -20.55 -2.78
C VAL A 167 -10.13 -21.50 -1.59
N TYR A 168 -8.97 -21.99 -1.19
CA TYR A 168 -8.81 -22.99 -0.13
C TYR A 168 -7.84 -22.47 0.91
N GLU A 169 -8.13 -22.67 2.19
CA GLU A 169 -7.19 -22.38 3.28
C GLU A 169 -6.03 -23.39 3.22
N ALA A 170 -4.77 -22.91 3.40
CA ALA A 170 -3.55 -23.70 3.24
C ALA A 170 -2.83 -23.92 4.57
#